data_c0eeaff4fc0ae79f282ef6017c0a78fc
#
_entry.id   c0eeaff4fc0ae79f282ef6017c0a78fc
#
_cell.length_a   1.000
_cell.length_b   1.000
_cell.length_c   1.000
_cell.angle_alpha   90.00
_cell.angle_beta   90.00
_cell.angle_gamma   90.00
#
_symmetry.space_group_name_H-M   'P 1'
#
loop_
_entity.id
_entity.type
_entity.pdbx_description
1 polymer ?
#
loop_
_entity_poly.entity_id
_entity_poly.type
_entity_poly.pdbx_seq_one_letter_code
_entity_poly.pdbx_strand_id
1 'polypeptide(L)'
;MMKSLKLFCFFIIFFLHFTISFSQTITLKRVEVSKIKAKVLSEVKVYEMSSDFKKFGGISGLKIISAKSTPYPSAQFDFYFLSDDGFYLKANPEFDKKNNLISFKIKNIIPLKSEDNKTLMGDKTEGDAEAIDIKNGDIFIAFERNHRVLRYANGKKPEHFINPENFKNLISNEGIEAMGFIKNQLILITENSKASPQTVKAYLYRNNVLTTFYYPLYKNYNPTDLTALNDDEILVLERSYSPNFGNRARILTFQYSDIKENEIVRPKQLVKLKPPFPLDNYEAIGSIQITEQMYKLFIVSDNNYNPKQKNLLIELNYKK
;
A
#
# COMPACT_ATOMS: atom_id res chain seq x y z
N MET A 1 3.10 65.08 -54.23
CA MET A 1 2.76 63.65 -54.06
C MET A 1 3.22 63.18 -52.70
N MET A 2 2.36 63.20 -51.70
CA MET A 2 2.62 62.72 -50.31
C MET A 2 2.10 61.30 -50.19
N LYS A 3 2.95 60.31 -49.96
CA LYS A 3 2.55 58.94 -49.62
C LYS A 3 2.27 58.84 -48.14
N SER A 4 1.01 58.57 -47.78
CA SER A 4 0.51 58.27 -46.46
C SER A 4 1.01 56.86 -46.00
N LEU A 5 1.77 56.79 -44.92
CA LEU A 5 2.23 55.56 -44.29
C LEU A 5 1.19 55.21 -43.23
N LYS A 6 0.38 54.19 -43.45
CA LYS A 6 -0.56 53.62 -42.45
C LYS A 6 0.21 52.71 -41.54
N LEU A 7 0.36 53.11 -40.26
CA LEU A 7 0.92 52.33 -39.15
C LEU A 7 -0.14 51.33 -38.65
N PHE A 8 0.08 50.05 -38.88
CA PHE A 8 -0.81 48.96 -38.37
C PHE A 8 -0.26 48.53 -36.98
N CYS A 9 -0.91 48.96 -35.90
CA CYS A 9 -0.59 48.47 -34.55
C CYS A 9 -1.24 47.09 -34.38
N PHE A 10 -0.43 46.03 -34.30
CA PHE A 10 -0.85 44.73 -33.86
C PHE A 10 -0.89 44.70 -32.35
N PHE A 11 -2.08 44.66 -31.76
CA PHE A 11 -2.28 44.36 -30.34
C PHE A 11 -2.20 42.85 -30.16
N ILE A 12 -1.08 42.34 -29.63
CA ILE A 12 -0.98 40.96 -29.19
C ILE A 12 -1.59 40.89 -27.79
N ILE A 13 -2.83 40.36 -27.71
CA ILE A 13 -3.49 40.06 -26.45
C ILE A 13 -2.88 38.72 -25.94
N PHE A 14 -2.00 38.80 -24.95
CA PHE A 14 -1.53 37.66 -24.20
C PHE A 14 -2.67 37.18 -23.28
N PHE A 15 -3.39 36.11 -23.69
CA PHE A 15 -4.24 35.37 -22.78
C PHE A 15 -3.34 34.57 -21.83
N LEU A 16 -3.10 35.10 -20.63
CA LEU A 16 -2.59 34.32 -19.52
C LEU A 16 -3.68 33.27 -19.16
N HIS A 17 -3.49 32.05 -19.62
CA HIS A 17 -4.25 30.92 -19.12
C HIS A 17 -3.76 30.65 -17.68
N PHE A 18 -4.45 31.21 -16.70
CA PHE A 18 -4.37 30.76 -15.31
C PHE A 18 -5.00 29.38 -15.25
N THR A 19 -4.20 28.33 -15.40
CA THR A 19 -4.61 26.98 -15.00
C THR A 19 -4.63 26.95 -13.48
N ILE A 20 -5.80 27.11 -12.87
CA ILE A 20 -5.99 26.81 -11.46
C ILE A 20 -5.86 25.29 -11.36
N SER A 21 -4.67 24.83 -11.02
CA SER A 21 -4.43 23.43 -10.67
C SER A 21 -5.07 23.21 -9.31
N PHE A 22 -6.27 22.67 -9.27
CA PHE A 22 -6.86 22.16 -8.03
C PHE A 22 -5.98 20.97 -7.60
N SER A 23 -5.21 21.19 -6.55
CA SER A 23 -4.45 20.11 -5.90
C SER A 23 -5.45 19.17 -5.23
N GLN A 24 -5.60 17.96 -5.77
CA GLN A 24 -6.46 16.94 -5.18
C GLN A 24 -5.94 16.53 -3.80
N THR A 25 -6.88 16.26 -2.89
CA THR A 25 -6.58 16.00 -1.48
C THR A 25 -7.32 14.76 -0.99
N ILE A 26 -6.68 13.99 -0.13
CA ILE A 26 -7.35 12.98 0.70
C ILE A 26 -7.62 13.65 2.04
N THR A 27 -8.88 13.90 2.33
CA THR A 27 -9.36 14.50 3.57
C THR A 27 -9.52 13.43 4.64
N LEU A 28 -9.13 13.75 5.87
CA LEU A 28 -9.23 12.86 7.03
C LEU A 28 -10.25 13.37 8.03
N LYS A 29 -11.28 12.56 8.28
CA LYS A 29 -12.27 12.81 9.34
C LYS A 29 -12.00 11.88 10.51
N ARG A 30 -11.70 12.47 11.68
CA ARG A 30 -11.45 11.69 12.90
C ARG A 30 -12.65 10.82 13.27
N VAL A 31 -12.38 9.55 13.59
CA VAL A 31 -13.35 8.58 14.12
C VAL A 31 -13.01 8.33 15.58
N GLU A 32 -14.01 8.45 16.46
CA GLU A 32 -13.85 8.12 17.87
C GLU A 32 -13.66 6.61 18.05
N VAL A 33 -12.68 6.24 18.87
CA VAL A 33 -12.32 4.84 19.09
C VAL A 33 -12.21 4.49 20.56
N SER A 34 -12.63 3.28 20.92
CA SER A 34 -12.32 2.70 22.22
C SER A 34 -10.83 2.36 22.31
N LYS A 35 -10.28 2.46 23.52
CA LYS A 35 -8.85 2.14 23.76
C LYS A 35 -8.56 0.69 23.36
N ILE A 36 -7.52 0.50 22.55
CA ILE A 36 -6.97 -0.84 22.28
C ILE A 36 -6.15 -1.26 23.52
N LYS A 37 -6.46 -2.45 24.05
CA LYS A 37 -5.69 -3.06 25.11
C LYS A 37 -4.54 -3.89 24.53
N ALA A 38 -3.46 -3.22 24.09
CA ALA A 38 -2.23 -3.90 23.67
C ALA A 38 -1.04 -3.13 24.23
N LYS A 39 -0.19 -3.81 25.01
CA LYS A 39 0.94 -3.17 25.71
C LYS A 39 1.96 -2.53 24.77
N VAL A 40 2.10 -3.06 23.56
CA VAL A 40 3.06 -2.61 22.55
C VAL A 40 2.52 -1.51 21.65
N LEU A 41 1.22 -1.16 21.74
CA LEU A 41 0.57 -0.16 20.91
C LEU A 41 0.11 1.04 21.74
N SER A 42 0.30 2.23 21.20
CA SER A 42 -0.14 3.48 21.83
C SER A 42 -0.56 4.51 20.78
N GLU A 43 -1.15 5.62 21.23
CA GLU A 43 -1.56 6.76 20.38
C GLU A 43 -2.40 6.36 19.15
N VAL A 44 -3.34 5.42 19.36
CA VAL A 44 -4.18 4.94 18.28
C VAL A 44 -5.16 6.03 17.84
N LYS A 45 -5.08 6.36 16.57
CA LYS A 45 -5.99 7.31 15.91
C LYS A 45 -6.60 6.62 14.69
N VAL A 46 -7.90 6.83 14.48
CA VAL A 46 -8.60 6.33 13.30
C VAL A 46 -9.25 7.48 12.55
N TYR A 47 -9.16 7.44 11.25
CA TYR A 47 -9.74 8.43 10.35
C TYR A 47 -10.56 7.74 9.27
N GLU A 48 -11.64 8.36 8.85
CA GLU A 48 -12.32 8.05 7.59
C GLU A 48 -11.70 8.94 6.51
N MET A 49 -11.23 8.31 5.43
CA MET A 49 -10.62 8.98 4.29
C MET A 49 -11.65 9.25 3.20
N SER A 50 -11.60 10.43 2.61
CA SER A 50 -12.37 10.78 1.42
C SER A 50 -11.53 11.65 0.48
N SER A 51 -11.86 11.67 -0.81
CA SER A 51 -11.15 12.50 -1.80
C SER A 51 -12.12 13.03 -2.86
N ASP A 52 -11.76 14.17 -3.45
CA ASP A 52 -12.38 14.70 -4.67
C ASP A 52 -11.94 13.96 -5.94
N PHE A 53 -10.93 13.09 -5.83
CA PHE A 53 -10.57 12.14 -6.88
C PHE A 53 -11.61 11.02 -6.94
N LYS A 54 -12.45 11.01 -7.99
CA LYS A 54 -13.61 10.10 -8.11
C LYS A 54 -13.28 8.60 -8.04
N LYS A 55 -12.05 8.21 -8.40
CA LYS A 55 -11.57 6.83 -8.33
C LYS A 55 -10.81 6.52 -7.04
N PHE A 56 -10.91 7.35 -6.00
CA PHE A 56 -10.27 7.09 -4.72
C PHE A 56 -10.95 5.93 -4.00
N GLY A 57 -10.28 4.80 -3.94
CA GLY A 57 -10.75 3.53 -3.37
C GLY A 57 -10.02 2.35 -3.99
N GLY A 58 -10.47 1.13 -3.70
CA GLY A 58 -9.78 -0.08 -4.14
C GLY A 58 -8.35 -0.16 -3.58
N ILE A 59 -8.13 0.31 -2.34
CA ILE A 59 -6.77 0.42 -1.79
C ILE A 59 -6.29 -0.94 -1.33
N SER A 60 -5.38 -1.53 -2.08
CA SER A 60 -4.79 -2.86 -1.87
C SER A 60 -3.38 -2.84 -1.28
N GLY A 61 -2.64 -1.71 -1.36
CA GLY A 61 -1.28 -1.63 -0.84
C GLY A 61 -0.88 -0.25 -0.35
N LEU A 62 0.06 -0.20 0.61
CA LEU A 62 0.60 1.04 1.17
C LEU A 62 2.11 0.97 1.34
N LYS A 63 2.84 1.86 0.66
CA LYS A 63 4.27 2.06 0.93
C LYS A 63 4.55 3.50 1.36
N ILE A 64 5.41 3.65 2.37
CA ILE A 64 5.81 4.96 2.87
C ILE A 64 7.32 5.10 2.72
N ILE A 65 7.75 6.18 2.09
CA ILE A 65 9.16 6.50 1.89
C ILE A 65 9.48 7.86 2.52
N SER A 66 10.63 7.95 3.16
CA SER A 66 11.16 9.22 3.63
C SER A 66 12.61 9.38 3.19
N ALA A 67 13.08 10.62 3.10
CA ALA A 67 14.51 10.87 3.09
C ALA A 67 15.12 10.37 4.41
N LYS A 68 16.36 9.86 4.38
CA LYS A 68 17.08 9.48 5.60
C LYS A 68 17.07 10.65 6.59
N SER A 69 16.84 10.35 7.86
CA SER A 69 16.80 11.30 8.95
C SER A 69 15.64 12.30 8.95
N THR A 70 14.60 12.10 8.15
CA THR A 70 13.40 12.93 8.23
C THR A 70 12.59 12.55 9.47
N PRO A 71 12.42 13.48 10.45
CA PRO A 71 11.62 13.19 11.63
C PRO A 71 10.12 13.15 11.29
N TYR A 72 9.36 12.25 11.92
CA TYR A 72 7.91 12.31 11.91
C TYR A 72 7.42 13.20 13.07
N PRO A 73 6.45 14.08 12.88
CA PRO A 73 5.70 14.33 11.64
C PRO A 73 6.40 15.29 10.67
N SER A 74 6.36 15.00 9.37
CA SER A 74 6.91 15.87 8.33
C SER A 74 6.16 15.68 7.01
N ALA A 75 5.99 16.76 6.27
CA ALA A 75 5.42 16.71 4.91
C ALA A 75 6.39 16.10 3.87
N GLN A 76 7.60 15.72 4.25
CA GLN A 76 8.59 15.10 3.36
C GLN A 76 8.44 13.59 3.23
N PHE A 77 7.45 12.99 3.89
CA PHE A 77 7.09 11.60 3.66
C PHE A 77 6.27 11.47 2.37
N ASP A 78 6.63 10.53 1.54
CA ASP A 78 5.86 10.12 0.38
C ASP A 78 5.06 8.85 0.72
N PHE A 79 3.74 8.97 0.69
CA PHE A 79 2.81 7.86 0.82
C PHE A 79 2.40 7.40 -0.58
N TYR A 80 2.53 6.11 -0.84
CA TYR A 80 2.10 5.47 -2.07
C TYR A 80 0.93 4.56 -1.74
N PHE A 81 -0.28 4.95 -2.14
CA PHE A 81 -1.49 4.15 -2.02
C PHE A 81 -1.71 3.42 -3.34
N LEU A 82 -1.58 2.12 -3.34
CA LEU A 82 -1.89 1.27 -4.50
C LEU A 82 -3.40 1.06 -4.58
N SER A 83 -3.94 1.01 -5.78
CA SER A 83 -5.33 0.63 -6.03
C SER A 83 -5.38 -0.60 -6.94
N ASP A 84 -6.27 -1.55 -6.59
CA ASP A 84 -6.62 -2.72 -7.36
C ASP A 84 -7.26 -2.39 -8.74
N ASP A 85 -7.60 -1.10 -8.98
CA ASP A 85 -8.04 -0.58 -10.28
C ASP A 85 -6.86 -0.19 -11.20
N GLY A 86 -5.64 -0.67 -10.91
CA GLY A 86 -4.47 -0.55 -11.77
C GLY A 86 -3.80 0.84 -11.78
N PHE A 87 -3.74 1.52 -10.64
CA PHE A 87 -2.99 2.77 -10.48
C PHE A 87 -2.45 2.90 -9.05
N TYR A 88 -1.57 3.88 -8.83
CA TYR A 88 -1.22 4.29 -7.47
C TYR A 88 -1.27 5.82 -7.32
N LEU A 89 -1.51 6.26 -6.10
CA LEU A 89 -1.44 7.66 -5.69
C LEU A 89 -0.13 7.89 -4.94
N LYS A 90 0.62 8.92 -5.34
CA LYS A 90 1.69 9.47 -4.52
C LYS A 90 1.18 10.71 -3.80
N ALA A 91 1.22 10.72 -2.46
CA ALA A 91 0.69 11.81 -1.66
C ALA A 91 1.61 12.16 -0.49
N ASN A 92 1.60 13.41 -0.07
CA ASN A 92 2.35 13.87 1.10
C ASN A 92 1.37 14.19 2.25
N PRO A 93 1.70 13.80 3.50
CA PRO A 93 0.89 14.11 4.66
C PRO A 93 0.93 15.60 4.98
N GLU A 94 -0.20 16.12 5.47
CA GLU A 94 -0.32 17.48 5.98
C GLU A 94 -0.70 17.43 7.46
N PHE A 95 -0.10 18.32 8.26
CA PHE A 95 -0.27 18.32 9.71
C PHE A 95 -0.77 19.69 10.19
N ASP A 96 -1.56 19.67 11.27
CA ASP A 96 -1.94 20.88 11.97
C ASP A 96 -0.79 21.44 12.84
N LYS A 97 -1.01 22.59 13.47
CA LYS A 97 -0.03 23.25 14.37
C LYS A 97 0.31 22.40 15.61
N LYS A 98 -0.46 21.36 15.91
CA LYS A 98 -0.25 20.41 17.02
C LYS A 98 0.35 19.09 16.55
N ASN A 99 0.83 19.04 15.30
CA ASN A 99 1.38 17.85 14.66
C ASN A 99 0.39 16.68 14.52
N ASN A 100 -0.92 16.95 14.45
CA ASN A 100 -1.88 15.93 14.07
C ASN A 100 -1.99 15.84 12.56
N LEU A 101 -2.03 14.63 12.03
CA LEU A 101 -2.30 14.38 10.62
C LEU A 101 -3.74 14.81 10.30
N ILE A 102 -3.90 15.65 9.26
CA ILE A 102 -5.21 16.23 8.90
C ILE A 102 -5.64 15.89 7.47
N SER A 103 -4.69 15.64 6.57
CA SER A 103 -4.96 15.34 5.16
C SER A 103 -3.73 14.77 4.48
N PHE A 104 -3.89 14.33 3.23
CA PHE A 104 -2.79 14.08 2.30
C PHE A 104 -3.00 14.89 1.03
N LYS A 105 -1.98 15.63 0.63
CA LYS A 105 -1.94 16.32 -0.65
C LYS A 105 -1.50 15.35 -1.73
N ILE A 106 -2.39 15.02 -2.69
CA ILE A 106 -2.06 14.17 -3.82
C ILE A 106 -1.07 14.91 -4.73
N LYS A 107 0.07 14.31 -4.96
CA LYS A 107 1.11 14.83 -5.87
C LYS A 107 0.94 14.28 -7.27
N ASN A 108 0.71 12.99 -7.36
CA ASN A 108 0.59 12.27 -8.62
C ASN A 108 -0.46 11.17 -8.52
N ILE A 109 -1.18 10.97 -9.60
CA ILE A 109 -2.01 9.81 -9.89
C ILE A 109 -1.38 9.11 -11.07
N ILE A 110 -0.87 7.90 -10.88
CA ILE A 110 -0.05 7.23 -11.88
C ILE A 110 -0.71 5.91 -12.28
N PRO A 111 -1.30 5.86 -13.49
CA PRO A 111 -1.78 4.61 -14.06
C PRO A 111 -0.63 3.61 -14.21
N LEU A 112 -0.84 2.37 -13.79
CA LEU A 112 0.08 1.27 -14.05
C LEU A 112 0.07 0.92 -15.53
N LYS A 113 1.16 0.33 -15.97
CA LYS A 113 1.33 -0.10 -17.37
C LYS A 113 1.82 -1.54 -17.42
N SER A 114 1.39 -2.24 -18.45
CA SER A 114 1.92 -3.57 -18.77
C SER A 114 3.30 -3.48 -19.43
N GLU A 115 3.93 -4.62 -19.63
CA GLU A 115 5.25 -4.76 -20.26
C GLU A 115 5.28 -4.25 -21.72
N ASP A 116 4.14 -4.25 -22.41
CA ASP A 116 3.96 -3.67 -23.72
C ASP A 116 3.48 -2.19 -23.69
N ASN A 117 3.54 -1.56 -22.49
CA ASN A 117 3.24 -0.15 -22.25
C ASN A 117 1.77 0.25 -22.38
N LYS A 118 0.83 -0.71 -22.34
CA LYS A 118 -0.60 -0.43 -22.27
C LYS A 118 -1.01 -0.03 -20.85
N THR A 119 -1.99 0.86 -20.74
CA THR A 119 -2.53 1.20 -19.41
C THR A 119 -3.30 0.03 -18.83
N LEU A 120 -3.10 -0.21 -17.55
CA LEU A 120 -3.78 -1.25 -16.77
C LEU A 120 -4.94 -0.67 -15.94
N MET A 121 -5.04 0.66 -15.84
CA MET A 121 -6.10 1.32 -15.08
C MET A 121 -7.48 1.00 -15.62
N GLY A 122 -8.33 0.39 -14.79
CA GLY A 122 -9.67 -0.07 -15.14
C GLY A 122 -9.72 -1.45 -15.81
N ASP A 123 -8.60 -2.12 -15.98
CA ASP A 123 -8.52 -3.48 -16.52
C ASP A 123 -8.35 -4.49 -15.36
N LYS A 124 -9.45 -5.01 -14.85
CA LYS A 124 -9.42 -5.96 -13.73
C LYS A 124 -8.76 -7.31 -14.06
N THR A 125 -8.58 -7.65 -15.32
CA THR A 125 -7.90 -8.90 -15.70
C THR A 125 -6.39 -8.78 -15.62
N GLU A 126 -5.86 -7.65 -16.11
CA GLU A 126 -4.43 -7.42 -16.22
C GLU A 126 -3.90 -6.44 -15.15
N GLY A 127 -4.77 -5.60 -14.59
CA GLY A 127 -4.42 -4.51 -13.70
C GLY A 127 -4.82 -4.70 -12.24
N ASP A 128 -5.27 -5.89 -11.85
CA ASP A 128 -5.62 -6.23 -10.47
C ASP A 128 -4.35 -6.24 -9.60
N ALA A 129 -3.98 -5.06 -9.10
CA ALA A 129 -2.73 -4.82 -8.39
C ALA A 129 -2.97 -4.97 -6.88
N GLU A 130 -2.24 -5.86 -6.20
CA GLU A 130 -2.53 -6.25 -4.82
C GLU A 130 -1.43 -5.85 -3.82
N ALA A 131 -0.18 -5.78 -4.24
CA ALA A 131 0.88 -5.37 -3.32
C ALA A 131 1.91 -4.44 -3.97
N ILE A 132 2.45 -3.51 -3.19
CA ILE A 132 3.46 -2.54 -3.62
C ILE A 132 4.65 -2.51 -2.67
N ASP A 133 5.85 -2.50 -3.21
CA ASP A 133 7.04 -2.06 -2.47
C ASP A 133 7.95 -1.19 -3.35
N ILE A 134 8.80 -0.40 -2.71
CA ILE A 134 9.73 0.53 -3.37
C ILE A 134 11.13 0.31 -2.84
N LYS A 135 12.07 0.13 -3.76
CA LYS A 135 13.47 -0.09 -3.43
C LYS A 135 14.38 0.61 -4.42
N ASN A 136 15.34 1.39 -3.91
CA ASN A 136 16.30 2.17 -4.71
C ASN A 136 15.64 3.08 -5.76
N GLY A 137 14.40 3.55 -5.50
CA GLY A 137 13.63 4.38 -6.40
C GLY A 137 12.80 3.62 -7.44
N ASP A 138 12.98 2.31 -7.58
CA ASP A 138 12.14 1.45 -8.41
C ASP A 138 10.92 0.98 -7.64
N ILE A 139 9.79 0.92 -8.32
CA ILE A 139 8.51 0.47 -7.77
C ILE A 139 8.26 -0.97 -8.22
N PHE A 140 7.85 -1.81 -7.29
CA PHE A 140 7.51 -3.21 -7.52
C PHE A 140 6.04 -3.41 -7.20
N ILE A 141 5.30 -4.02 -8.12
CA ILE A 141 3.87 -4.29 -7.99
C ILE A 141 3.63 -5.77 -8.22
N ALA A 142 2.93 -6.41 -7.30
CA ALA A 142 2.37 -7.74 -7.50
C ALA A 142 0.94 -7.61 -8.05
N PHE A 143 0.62 -8.43 -9.03
CA PHE A 143 -0.69 -8.49 -9.67
C PHE A 143 -1.33 -9.85 -9.44
N GLU A 144 -2.65 -9.83 -9.28
CA GLU A 144 -3.49 -10.99 -9.22
C GLU A 144 -4.07 -11.37 -10.60
N ARG A 145 -4.85 -12.44 -10.71
CA ARG A 145 -5.42 -13.00 -11.95
C ARG A 145 -4.37 -13.41 -12.97
N ASN A 146 -3.68 -12.46 -13.58
CA ASN A 146 -2.45 -12.70 -14.33
C ASN A 146 -1.26 -12.50 -13.40
N HIS A 147 -0.96 -13.51 -12.58
CA HIS A 147 0.00 -13.46 -11.49
C HIS A 147 1.41 -13.14 -11.96
N ARG A 148 1.92 -11.99 -11.57
CA ARG A 148 3.25 -11.51 -11.90
C ARG A 148 3.72 -10.44 -10.92
N VAL A 149 5.00 -10.22 -10.85
CA VAL A 149 5.61 -9.06 -10.17
C VAL A 149 6.33 -8.24 -11.22
N LEU A 150 5.88 -7.01 -11.43
CA LEU A 150 6.50 -6.06 -12.34
C LEU A 150 7.37 -5.06 -11.57
N ARG A 151 8.51 -4.73 -12.19
CA ARG A 151 9.39 -3.64 -11.78
C ARG A 151 9.19 -2.44 -12.69
N TYR A 152 8.91 -1.30 -12.10
CA TYR A 152 8.78 0.00 -12.74
C TYR A 152 10.01 0.85 -12.41
N ALA A 153 11.04 0.78 -13.25
CA ALA A 153 12.23 1.62 -13.14
C ALA A 153 12.01 2.97 -13.83
N ASN A 154 12.56 4.03 -13.25
CA ASN A 154 12.38 5.39 -13.78
C ASN A 154 12.82 5.48 -15.27
N GLY A 155 11.93 6.00 -16.12
CA GLY A 155 12.17 6.20 -17.55
C GLY A 155 12.25 4.93 -18.39
N LYS A 156 11.96 3.75 -17.83
CA LYS A 156 11.95 2.46 -18.54
C LYS A 156 10.54 1.87 -18.66
N LYS A 157 10.38 0.95 -19.59
CA LYS A 157 9.18 0.10 -19.62
C LYS A 157 9.17 -0.83 -18.43
N PRO A 158 7.98 -1.17 -17.89
CA PRO A 158 7.87 -2.22 -16.89
C PRO A 158 8.42 -3.55 -17.40
N GLU A 159 9.03 -4.29 -16.48
CA GLU A 159 9.60 -5.61 -16.79
C GLU A 159 9.23 -6.62 -15.71
N HIS A 160 9.16 -7.90 -16.06
CA HIS A 160 9.01 -8.96 -15.08
C HIS A 160 10.21 -8.97 -14.14
N PHE A 161 9.95 -8.76 -12.84
CA PHE A 161 11.00 -8.88 -11.82
C PHE A 161 11.26 -10.33 -11.42
N ILE A 162 10.20 -11.13 -11.41
CA ILE A 162 10.24 -12.57 -11.19
C ILE A 162 9.61 -13.24 -12.41
N ASN A 163 10.19 -14.35 -12.88
CA ASN A 163 9.61 -15.11 -14.00
C ASN A 163 8.18 -15.56 -13.64
N PRO A 164 7.13 -15.13 -14.38
CA PRO A 164 5.74 -15.42 -14.07
C PRO A 164 5.42 -16.93 -14.10
N GLU A 165 6.20 -17.76 -14.79
CA GLU A 165 6.06 -19.21 -14.75
C GLU A 165 6.14 -19.78 -13.32
N ASN A 166 6.81 -19.08 -12.40
CA ASN A 166 6.85 -19.47 -10.99
C ASN A 166 5.47 -19.41 -10.31
N PHE A 167 4.55 -18.64 -10.87
CA PHE A 167 3.23 -18.37 -10.30
C PHE A 167 2.08 -19.05 -11.07
N LYS A 168 2.36 -19.80 -12.14
CA LYS A 168 1.35 -20.45 -12.99
C LYS A 168 0.38 -21.41 -12.28
N ASN A 169 0.75 -21.88 -11.11
CA ASN A 169 -0.09 -22.79 -10.30
C ASN A 169 -0.82 -22.06 -9.16
N LEU A 170 -0.76 -20.73 -9.09
CA LEU A 170 -1.58 -19.97 -8.16
C LEU A 170 -3.03 -19.95 -8.66
N ILE A 171 -3.97 -19.90 -7.72
CA ILE A 171 -5.39 -19.79 -8.03
C ILE A 171 -5.67 -18.37 -8.50
N SER A 172 -6.45 -18.20 -9.56
CA SER A 172 -6.63 -16.94 -10.27
C SER A 172 -7.00 -15.74 -9.38
N ASN A 173 -7.75 -15.95 -8.31
CA ASN A 173 -8.20 -14.90 -7.37
C ASN A 173 -7.71 -15.15 -5.94
N GLU A 174 -6.52 -15.72 -5.79
CA GLU A 174 -5.89 -16.05 -4.52
C GLU A 174 -4.36 -15.91 -4.65
N GLY A 175 -3.94 -14.75 -5.20
CA GLY A 175 -2.56 -14.47 -5.59
C GLY A 175 -1.66 -13.99 -4.47
N ILE A 176 -0.70 -13.16 -4.85
CA ILE A 176 0.25 -12.52 -3.94
C ILE A 176 -0.41 -11.27 -3.39
N GLU A 177 -0.78 -11.29 -2.12
CA GLU A 177 -1.40 -10.18 -1.42
C GLU A 177 -0.41 -9.36 -0.59
N ALA A 178 0.63 -10.02 -0.05
CA ALA A 178 1.60 -9.35 0.78
C ALA A 178 2.99 -9.41 0.16
N MET A 179 3.64 -8.25 0.02
CA MET A 179 4.97 -8.15 -0.59
C MET A 179 5.82 -7.10 0.11
N GLY A 180 7.10 -7.41 0.38
CA GLY A 180 8.01 -6.44 0.96
C GLY A 180 9.47 -6.82 0.88
N PHE A 181 10.32 -5.81 0.67
CA PHE A 181 11.78 -5.99 0.70
C PHE A 181 12.30 -5.97 2.13
N ILE A 182 13.18 -6.92 2.42
CA ILE A 182 14.01 -6.98 3.62
C ILE A 182 15.44 -7.38 3.22
N LYS A 183 16.46 -6.72 3.72
CA LYS A 183 17.87 -7.01 3.40
C LYS A 183 18.15 -7.21 1.89
N ASN A 184 17.54 -6.44 1.03
CA ASN A 184 17.64 -6.61 -0.43
C ASN A 184 16.99 -7.88 -1.01
N GLN A 185 16.18 -8.58 -0.26
CA GLN A 185 15.43 -9.76 -0.69
C GLN A 185 13.96 -9.46 -0.64
N LEU A 186 13.19 -10.06 -1.54
CA LEU A 186 11.75 -9.84 -1.61
C LEU A 186 11.02 -11.02 -0.97
N ILE A 187 10.15 -10.72 -0.02
CA ILE A 187 9.21 -11.67 0.58
C ILE A 187 7.87 -11.50 -0.10
N LEU A 188 7.22 -12.61 -0.43
CA LEU A 188 5.90 -12.68 -1.02
C LEU A 188 5.06 -13.67 -0.21
N ILE A 189 3.83 -13.33 0.15
CA ILE A 189 2.88 -14.24 0.81
C ILE A 189 1.60 -14.25 -0.01
N THR A 190 1.08 -15.43 -0.33
CA THR A 190 -0.18 -15.56 -1.05
C THR A 190 -1.36 -15.51 -0.08
N GLU A 191 -2.53 -15.04 -0.54
CA GLU A 191 -3.73 -14.97 0.28
C GLU A 191 -4.23 -16.36 0.69
N ASN A 192 -4.48 -17.23 -0.29
CA ASN A 192 -5.13 -18.51 -0.05
C ASN A 192 -4.58 -19.65 -0.95
N SER A 193 -3.41 -19.45 -1.54
CA SER A 193 -2.76 -20.51 -2.33
C SER A 193 -2.24 -21.61 -1.41
N LYS A 194 -3.17 -22.49 -1.00
CA LYS A 194 -2.96 -23.48 0.06
C LYS A 194 -1.88 -24.50 -0.30
N ALA A 195 -0.93 -24.63 0.60
CA ALA A 195 0.00 -25.76 0.64
C ALA A 195 -0.57 -26.91 1.50
N SER A 196 -1.42 -26.55 2.49
CA SER A 196 -2.21 -27.46 3.31
C SER A 196 -3.47 -26.73 3.79
N PRO A 197 -4.44 -27.39 4.46
CA PRO A 197 -5.60 -26.70 5.00
C PRO A 197 -5.30 -25.54 5.95
N GLN A 198 -4.08 -25.48 6.51
CA GLN A 198 -3.68 -24.52 7.52
C GLN A 198 -2.46 -23.68 7.12
N THR A 199 -2.01 -23.77 5.88
CA THR A 199 -0.85 -23.00 5.41
C THR A 199 -1.04 -22.55 3.98
N VAL A 200 -0.50 -21.37 3.66
CA VAL A 200 -0.38 -20.86 2.30
C VAL A 200 1.09 -20.85 1.87
N LYS A 201 1.31 -20.84 0.56
CA LYS A 201 2.63 -20.67 -0.02
C LYS A 201 3.12 -19.24 0.22
N ALA A 202 4.38 -19.14 0.57
CA ALA A 202 5.10 -17.90 0.64
C ALA A 202 6.46 -18.08 -0.03
N TYR A 203 7.05 -17.00 -0.50
CA TYR A 203 8.28 -17.07 -1.28
C TYR A 203 9.30 -16.06 -0.79
N LEU A 204 10.55 -16.44 -0.84
CA LEU A 204 11.71 -15.58 -0.66
C LEU A 204 12.48 -15.51 -1.98
N TYR A 205 12.52 -14.32 -2.60
CA TYR A 205 13.29 -14.06 -3.80
C TYR A 205 14.64 -13.46 -3.45
N ARG A 206 15.69 -14.17 -3.71
CA ARG A 206 17.06 -13.80 -3.39
C ARG A 206 18.01 -14.24 -4.52
N ASN A 207 18.86 -13.34 -5.01
CA ASN A 207 19.88 -13.64 -6.04
C ASN A 207 19.29 -14.35 -7.27
N ASN A 208 18.13 -13.89 -7.75
CA ASN A 208 17.37 -14.48 -8.86
C ASN A 208 16.85 -15.90 -8.62
N VAL A 209 16.85 -16.35 -7.37
CA VAL A 209 16.29 -17.65 -6.97
C VAL A 209 15.05 -17.41 -6.13
N LEU A 210 13.95 -18.07 -6.47
CA LEU A 210 12.70 -18.08 -5.71
C LEU A 210 12.65 -19.36 -4.88
N THR A 211 12.73 -19.23 -3.55
CA THR A 211 12.58 -20.34 -2.60
C THR A 211 11.21 -20.29 -1.94
N THR A 212 10.60 -21.45 -1.74
CA THR A 212 9.29 -21.56 -1.08
C THR A 212 9.46 -21.78 0.41
N PHE A 213 8.67 -21.08 1.20
CA PHE A 213 8.39 -21.38 2.61
C PHE A 213 6.87 -21.35 2.82
N TYR A 214 6.40 -21.60 4.04
CA TYR A 214 4.96 -21.64 4.32
C TYR A 214 4.58 -20.65 5.40
N TYR A 215 3.46 -19.97 5.16
CA TYR A 215 2.86 -19.07 6.13
C TYR A 215 1.62 -19.73 6.75
N PRO A 216 1.51 -19.80 8.11
CA PRO A 216 0.40 -20.49 8.75
C PRO A 216 -0.87 -19.65 8.71
N LEU A 217 -1.98 -20.27 8.36
CA LEU A 217 -3.31 -19.70 8.50
C LEU A 217 -3.93 -20.13 9.84
N TYR A 218 -4.61 -19.23 10.50
CA TYR A 218 -5.35 -19.53 11.71
C TYR A 218 -6.80 -19.10 11.57
N LYS A 219 -7.71 -20.05 11.64
CA LYS A 219 -9.15 -19.86 11.37
C LYS A 219 -9.33 -19.30 9.95
N ASN A 220 -10.11 -18.23 9.81
CA ASN A 220 -10.42 -17.60 8.53
C ASN A 220 -9.65 -16.28 8.34
N TYR A 221 -8.45 -16.16 8.91
CA TYR A 221 -7.59 -15.01 8.68
C TYR A 221 -6.66 -15.29 7.52
N ASN A 222 -6.67 -14.38 6.54
CA ASN A 222 -5.77 -14.38 5.40
C ASN A 222 -4.81 -13.20 5.49
N PRO A 223 -3.54 -13.34 5.09
CA PRO A 223 -2.63 -12.22 4.94
C PRO A 223 -3.12 -11.29 3.82
N THR A 224 -3.03 -9.97 4.05
CA THR A 224 -3.43 -8.95 3.08
C THR A 224 -2.29 -7.98 2.75
N ASP A 225 -1.33 -7.79 3.66
CA ASP A 225 -0.13 -6.99 3.36
C ASP A 225 0.96 -7.27 4.41
N LEU A 226 2.18 -6.86 4.09
CA LEU A 226 3.31 -6.91 5.01
C LEU A 226 4.18 -5.64 4.94
N THR A 227 4.85 -5.32 6.04
CA THR A 227 5.88 -4.28 6.08
C THR A 227 7.09 -4.74 6.88
N ALA A 228 8.30 -4.52 6.36
CA ALA A 228 9.52 -4.71 7.13
C ALA A 228 9.75 -3.49 8.04
N LEU A 229 9.93 -3.73 9.34
CA LEU A 229 10.25 -2.67 10.30
C LEU A 229 11.74 -2.32 10.26
N ASN A 230 12.57 -3.33 10.12
CA ASN A 230 14.03 -3.24 10.06
C ASN A 230 14.56 -4.45 9.27
N ASP A 231 15.87 -4.68 9.36
CA ASP A 231 16.53 -5.76 8.62
C ASP A 231 16.16 -7.18 9.13
N ASP A 232 15.34 -7.32 10.14
CA ASP A 232 15.02 -8.63 10.71
C ASP A 232 13.55 -8.85 11.04
N GLU A 233 12.81 -7.80 11.39
CA GLU A 233 11.42 -7.92 11.84
C GLU A 233 10.41 -7.54 10.76
N ILE A 234 9.45 -8.43 10.52
CA ILE A 234 8.40 -8.31 9.52
C ILE A 234 7.06 -8.28 10.25
N LEU A 235 6.22 -7.32 9.92
CA LEU A 235 4.81 -7.30 10.31
C LEU A 235 3.95 -7.78 9.16
N VAL A 236 2.96 -8.60 9.47
CA VAL A 236 1.92 -9.05 8.53
C VAL A 236 0.57 -8.57 9.04
N LEU A 237 -0.17 -7.92 8.18
CA LEU A 237 -1.57 -7.62 8.37
C LEU A 237 -2.38 -8.82 7.88
N GLU A 238 -3.33 -9.26 8.69
CA GLU A 238 -4.28 -10.28 8.30
C GLU A 238 -5.71 -9.82 8.53
N ARG A 239 -6.58 -10.22 7.65
CA ARG A 239 -8.00 -9.92 7.68
C ARG A 239 -8.84 -11.21 7.73
N SER A 240 -10.01 -11.10 8.33
CA SER A 240 -11.04 -12.14 8.34
C SER A 240 -12.39 -11.49 8.19
N TYR A 241 -13.23 -12.05 7.35
CA TYR A 241 -14.63 -11.69 7.21
C TYR A 241 -15.53 -12.90 7.47
N SER A 242 -16.65 -12.70 8.15
CA SER A 242 -17.74 -13.65 8.16
C SER A 242 -19.08 -12.93 8.26
N PRO A 243 -20.17 -13.50 7.64
CA PRO A 243 -21.49 -12.88 7.69
C PRO A 243 -22.01 -12.64 9.12
N ASN A 244 -21.68 -13.53 10.06
CA ASN A 244 -22.15 -13.47 11.44
C ASN A 244 -21.37 -12.51 12.33
N PHE A 245 -20.10 -12.20 11.97
CA PHE A 245 -19.20 -11.47 12.84
C PHE A 245 -18.57 -10.24 12.18
N GLY A 246 -18.84 -10.01 10.89
CA GLY A 246 -18.26 -8.91 10.10
C GLY A 246 -16.74 -9.02 9.93
N ASN A 247 -16.15 -7.89 9.62
CA ASN A 247 -14.70 -7.76 9.46
C ASN A 247 -13.96 -7.84 10.79
N ARG A 248 -12.77 -8.41 10.74
CA ARG A 248 -11.76 -8.44 11.81
C ARG A 248 -10.38 -8.37 11.20
N ALA A 249 -9.45 -7.78 11.94
CA ALA A 249 -8.05 -7.76 11.52
C ALA A 249 -7.13 -8.10 12.68
N ARG A 250 -5.91 -8.48 12.37
CA ARG A 250 -4.83 -8.65 13.34
C ARG A 250 -3.49 -8.34 12.70
N ILE A 251 -2.53 -7.98 13.54
CA ILE A 251 -1.15 -7.78 13.13
C ILE A 251 -0.32 -8.85 13.82
N LEU A 252 0.49 -9.54 13.03
CA LEU A 252 1.45 -10.51 13.52
C LEU A 252 2.86 -10.06 13.19
N THR A 253 3.84 -10.64 13.89
CA THR A 253 5.26 -10.43 13.58
C THR A 253 6.01 -11.75 13.53
N PHE A 254 7.01 -11.84 12.67
CA PHE A 254 8.01 -12.91 12.66
C PHE A 254 9.36 -12.35 12.24
N GLN A 255 10.43 -13.12 12.50
CA GLN A 255 11.77 -12.68 12.17
C GLN A 255 12.17 -13.18 10.78
N TYR A 256 12.98 -12.41 10.05
CA TYR A 256 13.55 -12.85 8.78
C TYR A 256 14.35 -14.15 8.93
N SER A 257 15.02 -14.32 10.07
CA SER A 257 15.76 -15.54 10.40
C SER A 257 14.91 -16.80 10.57
N ASP A 258 13.58 -16.63 10.75
CA ASP A 258 12.64 -17.76 10.82
C ASP A 258 12.33 -18.35 9.44
N ILE A 259 12.67 -17.62 8.36
CA ILE A 259 12.42 -18.08 6.98
C ILE A 259 13.44 -19.14 6.59
N LYS A 260 12.96 -20.36 6.41
CA LYS A 260 13.75 -21.48 5.88
C LYS A 260 12.97 -22.18 4.77
N GLU A 261 13.71 -22.65 3.80
CA GLU A 261 13.14 -23.37 2.66
C GLU A 261 12.30 -24.57 3.12
N ASN A 262 11.08 -24.68 2.59
CA ASN A 262 10.08 -25.71 2.89
C ASN A 262 9.65 -25.83 4.37
N GLU A 263 9.97 -24.83 5.21
CA GLU A 263 9.52 -24.77 6.61
C GLU A 263 8.35 -23.77 6.78
N ILE A 264 7.60 -23.93 7.89
CA ILE A 264 6.52 -23.05 8.29
C ILE A 264 7.09 -21.99 9.25
N VAL A 265 6.96 -20.70 8.93
CA VAL A 265 7.26 -19.62 9.87
C VAL A 265 6.29 -19.62 11.04
N ARG A 266 6.67 -19.02 12.18
CA ARG A 266 5.87 -19.01 13.42
C ARG A 266 5.57 -17.58 13.88
N PRO A 267 4.64 -16.88 13.20
CA PRO A 267 4.30 -15.51 13.54
C PRO A 267 3.69 -15.42 14.94
N LYS A 268 4.01 -14.33 15.66
CA LYS A 268 3.42 -14.00 16.97
C LYS A 268 2.39 -12.88 16.77
N GLN A 269 1.20 -13.05 17.33
CA GLN A 269 0.17 -12.01 17.27
C GLN A 269 0.53 -10.85 18.20
N LEU A 270 0.64 -9.64 17.64
CA LEU A 270 0.84 -8.39 18.37
C LEU A 270 -0.49 -7.81 18.86
N VAL A 271 -1.46 -7.72 17.97
CA VAL A 271 -2.78 -7.16 18.24
C VAL A 271 -3.86 -7.85 17.42
N LYS A 272 -5.07 -7.86 17.97
CA LYS A 272 -6.29 -8.24 17.28
C LYS A 272 -7.30 -7.11 17.36
N LEU A 273 -7.71 -6.61 16.21
CA LEU A 273 -8.74 -5.59 16.07
C LEU A 273 -10.11 -6.30 15.99
N LYS A 274 -11.03 -5.90 16.86
CA LYS A 274 -12.38 -6.47 16.96
C LYS A 274 -13.36 -5.41 17.47
N PRO A 275 -14.67 -5.57 17.22
CA PRO A 275 -15.66 -4.63 17.77
C PRO A 275 -15.50 -4.40 19.28
N PRO A 276 -15.74 -3.18 19.78
CA PRO A 276 -16.30 -2.01 19.10
C PRO A 276 -15.29 -1.13 18.37
N PHE A 277 -14.07 -1.60 18.09
CA PHE A 277 -13.10 -0.88 17.28
C PHE A 277 -13.64 -0.74 15.85
N PRO A 278 -13.49 0.43 15.18
CA PRO A 278 -13.90 0.60 13.79
C PRO A 278 -13.19 -0.43 12.90
N LEU A 279 -13.97 -1.21 12.18
CA LEU A 279 -13.49 -2.27 11.32
C LEU A 279 -14.08 -2.12 9.93
N ASP A 280 -13.23 -2.30 8.94
CA ASP A 280 -13.61 -2.49 7.56
C ASP A 280 -12.64 -3.48 6.91
N ASN A 281 -12.56 -3.50 5.61
CA ASN A 281 -11.72 -4.35 4.81
C ASN A 281 -10.24 -3.87 4.86
N TYR A 282 -9.53 -4.10 5.98
CA TYR A 282 -8.13 -3.67 6.12
C TYR A 282 -7.22 -4.48 5.21
N GLU A 283 -6.61 -3.79 4.21
CA GLU A 283 -5.82 -4.41 3.14
C GLU A 283 -4.35 -4.00 3.13
N ALA A 284 -4.00 -2.85 3.71
CA ALA A 284 -2.64 -2.34 3.56
C ALA A 284 -2.01 -1.90 4.88
N ILE A 285 -0.70 -2.13 5.05
CA ILE A 285 0.09 -1.72 6.22
C ILE A 285 1.42 -1.08 5.80
N GLY A 286 1.68 0.14 6.29
CA GLY A 286 2.95 0.83 6.11
C GLY A 286 3.56 1.24 7.44
N SER A 287 4.88 1.43 7.49
CA SER A 287 5.59 1.80 8.69
C SER A 287 6.58 2.94 8.47
N ILE A 288 6.78 3.75 9.53
CA ILE A 288 7.83 4.77 9.63
C ILE A 288 8.61 4.49 10.91
N GLN A 289 9.93 4.37 10.83
CA GLN A 289 10.77 4.28 12.02
C GLN A 289 10.92 5.66 12.66
N ILE A 290 10.58 5.79 13.94
CA ILE A 290 10.70 7.03 14.74
C ILE A 290 12.00 7.02 15.53
N THR A 291 12.28 5.90 16.22
CA THR A 291 13.54 5.60 16.89
C THR A 291 13.90 4.14 16.66
N GLU A 292 15.04 3.67 17.17
CA GLU A 292 15.43 2.25 17.06
C GLU A 292 14.37 1.27 17.58
N GLN A 293 13.55 1.71 18.55
CA GLN A 293 12.53 0.87 19.20
C GLN A 293 11.10 1.34 18.97
N MET A 294 10.89 2.46 18.28
CA MET A 294 9.57 3.04 18.09
C MET A 294 9.25 3.22 16.61
N TYR A 295 8.10 2.73 16.21
CA TYR A 295 7.58 2.83 14.85
C TYR A 295 6.20 3.48 14.86
N LYS A 296 5.91 4.25 13.82
CA LYS A 296 4.56 4.68 13.48
C LYS A 296 4.04 3.71 12.41
N LEU A 297 2.89 3.09 12.69
CA LEU A 297 2.22 2.21 11.74
C LEU A 297 0.98 2.91 11.17
N PHE A 298 0.75 2.69 9.90
CA PHE A 298 -0.42 3.13 9.15
C PHE A 298 -1.08 1.90 8.55
N ILE A 299 -2.38 1.72 8.81
CA ILE A 299 -3.16 0.60 8.28
C ILE A 299 -4.35 1.19 7.55
N VAL A 300 -4.59 0.74 6.34
CA VAL A 300 -5.65 1.27 5.47
C VAL A 300 -6.64 0.18 5.14
N SER A 301 -7.93 0.54 5.16
CA SER A 301 -8.98 -0.32 4.61
C SER A 301 -9.40 0.13 3.22
N ASP A 302 -9.82 -0.83 2.44
CA ASP A 302 -10.45 -0.64 1.15
C ASP A 302 -11.98 -0.56 1.27
N ASN A 303 -12.58 0.34 0.50
CA ASN A 303 -14.02 0.46 0.41
C ASN A 303 -14.62 -0.41 -0.73
N ASN A 304 -13.82 -1.13 -1.51
CA ASN A 304 -14.26 -1.94 -2.66
C ASN A 304 -15.21 -1.17 -3.61
N TYR A 305 -15.08 0.15 -3.68
CA TYR A 305 -16.04 1.04 -4.37
C TYR A 305 -17.51 0.80 -3.95
N ASN A 306 -17.72 0.24 -2.75
CA ASN A 306 -19.02 -0.07 -2.17
C ASN A 306 -19.43 1.02 -1.17
N PRO A 307 -20.58 1.69 -1.34
CA PRO A 307 -21.00 2.78 -0.46
C PRO A 307 -21.28 2.36 1.00
N LYS A 308 -21.35 1.06 1.28
CA LYS A 308 -21.49 0.51 2.63
C LYS A 308 -20.15 0.30 3.34
N GLN A 309 -19.03 0.38 2.62
CA GLN A 309 -17.68 0.22 3.14
C GLN A 309 -16.96 1.57 3.17
N LYS A 310 -15.88 1.65 3.94
CA LYS A 310 -15.16 2.90 4.17
C LYS A 310 -13.67 2.71 3.94
N ASN A 311 -13.04 3.72 3.38
CA ASN A 311 -11.60 3.85 3.44
C ASN A 311 -11.23 4.39 4.83
N LEU A 312 -10.82 3.53 5.73
CA LEU A 312 -10.33 3.90 7.06
C LEU A 312 -8.80 3.95 7.06
N LEU A 313 -8.24 4.88 7.83
CA LEU A 313 -6.82 4.95 8.13
C LEU A 313 -6.65 4.82 9.64
N ILE A 314 -5.88 3.83 10.08
CA ILE A 314 -5.38 3.75 11.47
C ILE A 314 -3.96 4.30 11.47
N GLU A 315 -3.71 5.25 12.37
CA GLU A 315 -2.38 5.72 12.76
C GLU A 315 -2.12 5.29 14.19
N LEU A 316 -1.01 4.60 14.45
CA LEU A 316 -0.66 4.16 15.80
C LEU A 316 0.86 4.08 16.02
N ASN A 317 1.28 4.14 17.28
CA ASN A 317 2.66 3.85 17.66
C ASN A 317 2.81 2.37 18.03
N TYR A 318 3.86 1.75 17.52
CA TYR A 318 4.32 0.41 17.90
C TYR A 318 5.68 0.53 18.60
N LYS A 319 5.77 -0.04 19.78
CA LYS A 319 7.02 -0.15 20.54
C LYS A 319 7.51 -1.61 20.49
N LYS A 320 8.71 -1.79 19.96
CA LYS A 320 9.42 -3.07 19.88
C LYS A 320 9.84 -3.56 21.26
#